data_5e428ec63ccada8404699f3444844d54
#
_entry.id   5e428ec63ccada8404699f3444844d54
#
_cell.length_a   1.000
_cell.length_b   1.000
_cell.length_c   1.000
_cell.angle_alpha   90.00
_cell.angle_beta   90.00
_cell.angle_gamma   90.00
#
_symmetry.space_group_name_H-M   'P 1'
#
loop_
_entity.id
_entity.type
_entity.pdbx_description
1 polymer ?
#
loop_
_entity_poly.entity_id
_entity_poly.type
_entity_poly.pdbx_seq_one_letter_code
_entity_poly.pdbx_strand_id
1 'polypeptide(L)'
;MHPVITAAMIAAIGFGGPAWAYEEIAVTDGGSLSGTLSLEGQVPRPKGYNLITLPDQVYCGRISDGQGWRLLQPFNVGQAGQFRDVVVYLENIEKGKSFSHVHAPRIEAKDCQFVPFTTVVREKQ
;
A
#
# COMPACT_ATOMS: atom_id res chain seq x y z
N MET A 1 -39.54 39.66 42.53
CA MET A 1 -38.61 40.05 41.41
C MET A 1 -37.72 38.86 41.13
N HIS A 2 -37.99 38.10 40.05
CA HIS A 2 -37.22 36.92 39.66
C HIS A 2 -36.40 37.31 38.40
N PRO A 3 -35.10 37.10 38.37
CA PRO A 3 -34.33 37.31 37.15
C PRO A 3 -34.50 36.12 36.21
N VAL A 4 -34.90 36.38 34.95
CA VAL A 4 -34.95 35.45 33.85
C VAL A 4 -33.54 35.33 33.27
N ILE A 5 -32.92 34.14 33.42
CA ILE A 5 -31.64 33.84 32.82
C ILE A 5 -31.90 33.31 31.40
N THR A 6 -31.61 34.14 30.40
CA THR A 6 -31.69 33.76 28.98
C THR A 6 -30.40 33.01 28.61
N ALA A 7 -30.49 31.69 28.45
CA ALA A 7 -29.40 30.88 27.96
C ALA A 7 -29.24 31.07 26.45
N ALA A 8 -28.15 31.70 26.01
CA ALA A 8 -27.79 31.82 24.61
C ALA A 8 -27.14 30.50 24.11
N MET A 9 -27.86 29.80 23.23
CA MET A 9 -27.38 28.56 22.58
C MET A 9 -26.46 28.95 21.41
N ILE A 10 -25.15 28.79 21.60
CA ILE A 10 -24.15 28.98 20.55
C ILE A 10 -24.14 27.72 19.68
N ALA A 11 -24.72 27.79 18.49
CA ALA A 11 -24.62 26.75 17.49
C ALA A 11 -23.21 26.76 16.88
N ALA A 12 -22.37 25.79 17.22
CA ALA A 12 -21.08 25.57 16.59
C ALA A 12 -21.30 25.02 15.17
N ILE A 13 -21.23 25.90 14.16
CA ILE A 13 -21.22 25.52 12.75
C ILE A 13 -19.82 24.95 12.49
N GLY A 14 -19.72 23.61 12.46
CA GLY A 14 -18.49 22.94 12.04
C GLY A 14 -18.23 23.20 10.56
N PHE A 15 -17.18 23.95 10.25
CA PHE A 15 -16.64 24.06 8.91
C PHE A 15 -16.00 22.71 8.53
N GLY A 16 -16.80 21.81 7.95
CA GLY A 16 -16.27 20.67 7.21
C GLY A 16 -15.57 21.21 5.96
N GLY A 17 -14.22 21.18 5.93
CA GLY A 17 -13.47 21.51 4.74
C GLY A 17 -13.85 20.57 3.58
N PRO A 18 -13.70 20.98 2.32
CA PRO A 18 -14.00 20.15 1.16
C PRO A 18 -13.13 18.89 1.20
N ALA A 19 -13.76 17.73 1.34
CA ALA A 19 -13.11 16.47 1.10
C ALA A 19 -12.87 16.39 -0.41
N TRP A 20 -11.62 16.49 -0.84
CA TRP A 20 -11.21 16.34 -2.24
C TRP A 20 -11.45 14.89 -2.62
N ALA A 21 -12.57 14.61 -3.28
CA ALA A 21 -12.89 13.29 -3.80
C ALA A 21 -12.46 13.25 -5.27
N TYR A 22 -11.83 12.13 -5.67
CA TYR A 22 -11.52 11.87 -7.07
C TYR A 22 -12.80 11.81 -7.90
N GLU A 23 -12.86 12.61 -8.99
CA GLU A 23 -13.99 12.65 -9.91
C GLU A 23 -13.76 11.70 -11.09
N GLU A 24 -14.64 10.74 -11.27
CA GLU A 24 -14.58 9.83 -12.40
C GLU A 24 -15.17 10.50 -13.65
N ILE A 25 -14.37 10.59 -14.72
CA ILE A 25 -14.76 11.18 -16.01
C ILE A 25 -14.42 10.24 -17.17
N ALA A 26 -15.07 10.45 -18.30
CA ALA A 26 -14.67 9.81 -19.56
C ALA A 26 -13.41 10.51 -20.10
N VAL A 27 -12.30 9.76 -20.21
CA VAL A 27 -11.05 10.27 -20.78
C VAL A 27 -10.88 9.71 -22.18
N THR A 28 -10.94 10.59 -23.20
CA THR A 28 -10.86 10.24 -24.63
C THR A 28 -9.47 10.41 -25.20
N ASP A 29 -8.66 11.29 -24.61
CA ASP A 29 -7.32 11.71 -25.05
C ASP A 29 -6.22 11.39 -24.00
N GLY A 30 -6.39 10.27 -23.30
CA GLY A 30 -5.47 9.86 -22.25
C GLY A 30 -4.07 9.55 -22.79
N GLY A 31 -3.04 9.98 -22.04
CA GLY A 31 -1.66 9.64 -22.28
C GLY A 31 -1.27 8.29 -21.66
N SER A 32 -0.07 7.83 -21.96
CA SER A 32 0.58 6.69 -21.31
C SER A 32 1.98 7.07 -20.83
N LEU A 33 2.36 6.53 -19.68
CA LEU A 33 3.70 6.64 -19.13
C LEU A 33 4.32 5.26 -19.10
N SER A 34 5.49 5.10 -19.69
CA SER A 34 6.27 3.86 -19.65
C SER A 34 7.73 4.17 -19.36
N GLY A 35 8.40 3.27 -18.67
CA GLY A 35 9.80 3.44 -18.32
C GLY A 35 10.35 2.21 -17.63
N THR A 36 11.64 2.25 -17.36
CA THR A 36 12.35 1.23 -16.58
C THR A 36 12.93 1.89 -15.34
N LEU A 37 12.71 1.27 -14.20
CA LEU A 37 13.34 1.67 -12.96
C LEU A 37 14.59 0.85 -12.75
N SER A 38 15.66 1.50 -12.36
CA SER A 38 16.92 0.86 -12.00
C SER A 38 17.37 1.35 -10.62
N LEU A 39 17.99 0.45 -9.86
CA LEU A 39 18.61 0.81 -8.60
C LEU A 39 20.03 1.31 -8.87
N GLU A 40 20.31 2.51 -8.42
CA GLU A 40 21.66 3.07 -8.40
C GLU A 40 22.31 2.83 -7.04
N GLY A 41 23.56 2.36 -7.04
CA GLY A 41 24.32 2.05 -5.84
C GLY A 41 24.22 0.58 -5.42
N GLN A 42 24.49 0.31 -4.16
CA GLN A 42 24.51 -1.05 -3.63
C GLN A 42 23.11 -1.51 -3.20
N VAL A 43 22.75 -2.73 -3.58
CA VAL A 43 21.53 -3.37 -3.07
C VAL A 43 21.66 -3.53 -1.56
N PRO A 44 20.70 -3.02 -0.78
CA PRO A 44 20.71 -3.20 0.67
C PRO A 44 20.72 -4.68 1.05
N ARG A 45 21.46 -5.01 2.10
CA ARG A 45 21.53 -6.39 2.58
C ARG A 45 20.14 -6.87 3.05
N PRO A 46 19.73 -8.08 2.65
CA PRO A 46 18.49 -8.66 3.13
C PRO A 46 18.49 -8.76 4.67
N LYS A 47 17.33 -8.49 5.27
CA LYS A 47 17.15 -8.72 6.72
C LYS A 47 16.68 -10.15 6.94
N GLY A 48 17.30 -10.82 7.92
CA GLY A 48 16.83 -12.11 8.40
C GLY A 48 15.63 -11.95 9.34
N TYR A 49 14.68 -12.85 9.27
CA TYR A 49 13.65 -13.01 10.28
C TYR A 49 13.52 -14.48 10.67
N ASN A 50 13.16 -14.70 11.93
CA ASN A 50 13.13 -16.01 12.52
C ASN A 50 11.76 -16.66 12.30
N LEU A 51 11.71 -17.72 11.51
CA LEU A 51 10.49 -18.46 11.17
C LEU A 51 9.95 -19.29 12.32
N ILE A 52 10.80 -19.71 13.25
CA ILE A 52 10.36 -20.51 14.40
C ILE A 52 9.57 -19.72 15.45
N THR A 53 9.54 -18.40 15.32
CA THR A 53 8.67 -17.54 16.14
C THR A 53 7.24 -17.45 15.63
N LEU A 54 6.97 -18.00 14.45
CA LEU A 54 5.63 -18.04 13.85
C LEU A 54 4.78 -19.17 14.46
N PRO A 55 3.43 -19.09 14.36
CA PRO A 55 2.55 -20.06 15.01
C PRO A 55 2.78 -21.51 14.61
N ASP A 56 3.10 -21.78 13.35
CA ASP A 56 3.44 -23.14 12.86
C ASP A 56 4.95 -23.32 12.74
N GLN A 57 5.59 -23.55 13.88
CA GLN A 57 7.04 -23.69 13.96
C GLN A 57 7.56 -24.90 13.15
N VAL A 58 6.79 -26.00 13.11
CA VAL A 58 7.19 -27.23 12.41
C VAL A 58 7.22 -27.00 10.90
N TYR A 59 6.16 -26.42 10.35
CA TYR A 59 6.10 -26.11 8.92
C TYR A 59 7.08 -25.02 8.53
N CYS A 60 7.06 -23.90 9.25
CA CYS A 60 7.94 -22.76 8.96
C CYS A 60 9.42 -23.10 9.15
N GLY A 61 9.75 -23.95 10.10
CA GLY A 61 11.11 -24.43 10.28
C GLY A 61 11.65 -25.22 9.08
N ARG A 62 10.80 -26.01 8.42
CA ARG A 62 11.21 -26.79 7.23
C ARG A 62 11.58 -25.94 6.01
N ILE A 63 10.99 -24.75 5.89
CA ILE A 63 11.24 -23.82 4.78
C ILE A 63 12.28 -22.75 5.13
N SER A 64 12.90 -22.87 6.29
CA SER A 64 14.00 -22.00 6.72
C SER A 64 15.34 -22.40 6.08
N ASP A 65 16.39 -21.67 6.43
CA ASP A 65 17.77 -21.96 6.06
C ASP A 65 18.40 -23.16 6.82
N GLY A 66 17.60 -23.90 7.55
CA GLY A 66 18.03 -25.00 8.43
C GLY A 66 18.31 -24.57 9.87
N GLN A 67 18.40 -23.27 10.14
CA GLN A 67 18.59 -22.70 11.48
C GLN A 67 17.38 -21.92 11.98
N GLY A 68 16.26 -22.01 11.24
CA GLY A 68 15.03 -21.32 11.58
C GLY A 68 14.92 -19.92 10.99
N TRP A 69 15.87 -19.48 10.17
CA TRP A 69 15.88 -18.15 9.59
C TRP A 69 15.52 -18.13 8.11
N ARG A 70 15.02 -17.01 7.66
CA ARG A 70 14.77 -16.70 6.25
C ARG A 70 15.17 -15.28 5.96
N LEU A 71 15.84 -15.05 4.83
CA LEU A 71 16.17 -13.72 4.37
C LEU A 71 14.95 -13.08 3.71
N LEU A 72 14.56 -11.91 4.20
CA LEU A 72 13.59 -11.06 3.56
C LEU A 72 14.29 -10.26 2.47
N GLN A 73 13.90 -10.44 1.21
CA GLN A 73 14.41 -9.68 0.08
C GLN A 73 13.42 -8.57 -0.29
N PRO A 74 13.49 -7.40 0.37
CA PRO A 74 12.53 -6.31 0.12
C PRO A 74 12.74 -5.65 -1.25
N PHE A 75 13.89 -5.90 -1.88
CA PHE A 75 14.25 -5.34 -3.18
C PHE A 75 14.47 -6.46 -4.18
N ASN A 76 13.65 -6.48 -5.21
CA ASN A 76 13.78 -7.43 -6.32
C ASN A 76 14.53 -6.75 -7.47
N VAL A 77 15.86 -6.95 -7.50
CA VAL A 77 16.74 -6.36 -8.50
C VAL A 77 17.20 -7.44 -9.47
N GLY A 78 16.92 -7.26 -10.75
CA GLY A 78 17.36 -8.16 -11.81
C GLY A 78 18.86 -8.03 -12.13
N GLN A 79 19.37 -8.92 -12.98
CA GLN A 79 20.79 -8.98 -13.33
C GLN A 79 21.34 -7.69 -13.99
N ALA A 80 20.50 -6.97 -14.72
CA ALA A 80 20.87 -5.69 -15.33
C ALA A 80 20.48 -4.47 -14.46
N GLY A 81 20.25 -4.68 -13.15
CA GLY A 81 19.91 -3.61 -12.23
C GLY A 81 18.45 -3.16 -12.29
N GLN A 82 17.59 -3.80 -13.10
CA GLN A 82 16.18 -3.45 -13.13
C GLN A 82 15.54 -3.71 -11.78
N PHE A 83 14.77 -2.74 -11.32
CA PHE A 83 14.09 -2.79 -10.04
C PHE A 83 12.63 -3.21 -10.24
N ARG A 84 12.24 -4.33 -9.64
CA ARG A 84 10.89 -4.91 -9.72
C ARG A 84 10.10 -4.64 -8.46
N ASP A 85 8.79 -4.85 -8.56
CA ASP A 85 7.86 -4.73 -7.44
C ASP A 85 7.85 -3.32 -6.82
N VAL A 86 8.10 -2.32 -7.64
CA VAL A 86 8.05 -0.90 -7.28
C VAL A 86 6.70 -0.34 -7.63
N VAL A 87 6.12 0.39 -6.70
CA VAL A 87 4.88 1.13 -6.93
C VAL A 87 5.22 2.51 -7.45
N VAL A 88 4.69 2.84 -8.62
CA VAL A 88 4.74 4.19 -9.19
C VAL A 88 3.32 4.73 -9.24
N TYR A 89 3.12 5.91 -8.71
CA TYR A 89 1.80 6.52 -8.70
C TYR A 89 1.89 7.99 -9.08
N LEU A 90 0.78 8.52 -9.57
CA LEU A 90 0.62 9.93 -9.87
C LEU A 90 -0.07 10.61 -8.70
N GLU A 91 0.47 11.74 -8.27
CA GLU A 91 -0.10 12.55 -7.20
C GLU A 91 -0.94 13.70 -7.76
N ASN A 92 -1.85 14.20 -6.94
CA ASN A 92 -2.67 15.37 -7.24
C ASN A 92 -3.55 15.23 -8.48
N ILE A 93 -4.02 14.01 -8.76
CA ILE A 93 -4.97 13.75 -9.83
C ILE A 93 -6.38 13.84 -9.26
N GLU A 94 -7.06 14.93 -9.58
CA GLU A 94 -8.44 15.20 -9.11
C GLU A 94 -9.50 14.49 -9.96
N LYS A 95 -9.21 14.27 -11.25
CA LYS A 95 -10.14 13.71 -12.22
C LYS A 95 -9.48 12.69 -13.12
N GLY A 96 -10.20 11.63 -13.49
CA GLY A 96 -9.67 10.65 -14.42
C GLY A 96 -10.61 9.47 -14.66
N LYS A 97 -10.08 8.40 -15.22
CA LYS A 97 -10.85 7.19 -15.54
C LYS A 97 -11.43 6.53 -14.30
N SER A 98 -12.57 5.89 -14.46
CA SER A 98 -13.16 5.06 -13.41
C SER A 98 -12.23 3.92 -12.98
N PHE A 99 -12.23 3.65 -11.68
CA PHE A 99 -11.56 2.50 -11.09
C PHE A 99 -12.39 1.20 -11.16
N SER A 100 -13.55 1.21 -11.80
CA SER A 100 -14.47 0.06 -11.86
C SER A 100 -13.86 -1.20 -12.47
N HIS A 101 -12.78 -1.07 -13.24
CA HIS A 101 -12.07 -2.19 -13.89
C HIS A 101 -10.87 -2.71 -13.10
N VAL A 102 -10.57 -2.12 -11.95
CA VAL A 102 -9.47 -2.57 -11.11
C VAL A 102 -9.98 -3.69 -10.21
N HIS A 103 -9.53 -4.91 -10.48
CA HIS A 103 -9.84 -6.04 -9.61
C HIS A 103 -9.12 -5.90 -8.27
N ALA A 104 -9.80 -6.32 -7.20
CA ALA A 104 -9.16 -6.41 -5.89
C ALA A 104 -7.96 -7.35 -5.95
N PRO A 105 -6.78 -6.94 -5.47
CA PRO A 105 -5.62 -7.79 -5.47
C PRO A 105 -5.81 -8.97 -4.52
N ARG A 106 -5.34 -10.13 -4.91
CA ARG A 106 -5.34 -11.32 -4.06
C ARG A 106 -4.03 -11.39 -3.30
N ILE A 107 -4.13 -11.43 -1.98
CA ILE A 107 -2.99 -11.64 -1.08
C ILE A 107 -3.15 -13.05 -0.50
N GLU A 108 -2.11 -13.86 -0.64
CA GLU A 108 -2.09 -15.23 -0.13
C GLU A 108 -1.02 -15.37 0.96
N ALA A 109 -1.35 -16.10 2.02
CA ALA A 109 -0.36 -16.57 2.98
C ALA A 109 0.24 -17.88 2.42
N LYS A 110 1.49 -17.82 2.02
CA LYS A 110 2.21 -18.97 1.46
C LYS A 110 3.62 -19.01 2.01
N ASP A 111 4.06 -20.19 2.41
CA ASP A 111 5.42 -20.42 2.89
C ASP A 111 5.83 -19.42 3.99
N CYS A 112 4.95 -19.21 4.96
CA CYS A 112 5.13 -18.29 6.10
C CYS A 112 5.43 -16.82 5.71
N GLN A 113 4.88 -16.38 4.59
CA GLN A 113 4.92 -15.00 4.12
C GLN A 113 3.62 -14.66 3.38
N PHE A 114 3.39 -13.37 3.18
CA PHE A 114 2.33 -12.89 2.29
C PHE A 114 2.87 -12.70 0.87
N VAL A 115 2.14 -13.17 -0.13
CA VAL A 115 2.46 -13.03 -1.55
C VAL A 115 1.29 -12.41 -2.31
N PRO A 116 1.53 -11.44 -3.20
CA PRO A 116 2.84 -10.81 -3.51
C PRO A 116 3.37 -9.96 -2.35
N PHE A 117 4.68 -9.71 -2.33
CA PHE A 117 5.33 -8.90 -1.29
C PHE A 117 4.85 -7.44 -1.30
N THR A 118 4.71 -6.86 -2.49
CA THR A 118 4.19 -5.52 -2.69
C THR A 118 2.81 -5.61 -3.34
N THR A 119 1.84 -4.94 -2.75
CA THR A 119 0.46 -4.95 -3.24
C THR A 119 -0.12 -3.55 -3.11
N VAL A 120 -0.78 -3.09 -4.17
CA VAL A 120 -1.52 -1.83 -4.15
C VAL A 120 -3.00 -2.14 -3.94
N VAL A 121 -3.57 -1.55 -2.93
CA VAL A 121 -5.00 -1.65 -2.63
C VAL A 121 -5.64 -0.27 -2.73
N ARG A 122 -6.89 -0.24 -3.13
CA ARG A 122 -7.69 0.96 -3.09
C ARG A 122 -8.33 1.09 -1.71
N GLU A 123 -8.43 2.32 -1.20
CA GLU A 123 -9.18 2.58 0.03
C GLU A 123 -10.64 2.10 -0.12
N LYS A 124 -11.15 1.42 0.89
CA LYS A 124 -12.53 0.83 0.94
C LYS A 124 -12.78 -0.31 -0.06
N GLN A 125 -11.76 -1.03 -0.47
CA GLN A 125 -11.91 -2.33 -1.12
C GLN A 125 -12.02 -3.47 -0.10
#